data_910f0420c99bbebd71f72d9497c35bb1
#
_entry.id   910f0420c99bbebd71f72d9497c35bb1
#
_cell.length_a   1.000
_cell.length_b   1.000
_cell.length_c   1.000
_cell.angle_alpha   90.00
_cell.angle_beta   90.00
_cell.angle_gamma   90.00
#
_symmetry.space_group_name_H-M   'P 1'
#
loop_
_entity.id
_entity.type
_entity.pdbx_description
1 polymer ?
#
loop_
_entity_poly.entity_id
_entity_poly.type
_entity_poly.pdbx_seq_one_letter_code
_entity_poly.pdbx_strand_id
1 'polypeptide(L)'
;MLLFIAKRHIGLELSEQAHLAVQAGCGWIQVCIDDIPGQDARAQLSVIANECREQGVILTIEDNPELAAEMGVHGVYISESSTNARALREKLGAEAIIGIAAASASSVGTLAALDIDYVTIPTDTGVDEAAAFVKTVRDAGVNTPIVAVGAFAAANIRAMIAAGVNGFALSLEDIGSSSDAVRAIDCILSTINTVTKKVE
;
A
#
# COMPACT_ATOMS: atom_id res chain seq x y z
N MET A 1 6.19 1.78 8.12
CA MET A 1 4.93 2.34 7.57
C MET A 1 3.97 1.19 7.28
N LEU A 2 2.67 1.38 7.55
CA LEU A 2 1.61 0.43 7.17
C LEU A 2 0.62 1.12 6.23
N LEU A 3 0.30 0.46 5.12
CA LEU A 3 -0.72 0.79 4.15
C LEU A 3 -1.84 -0.24 4.28
N PHE A 4 -3.09 0.21 4.40
CA PHE A 4 -4.24 -0.69 4.40
C PHE A 4 -4.95 -0.64 3.05
N ILE A 5 -5.22 -1.82 2.46
CA ILE A 5 -5.88 -1.96 1.16
C ILE A 5 -7.35 -2.27 1.39
N ALA A 6 -8.22 -1.28 1.14
CA ALA A 6 -9.66 -1.46 1.10
C ALA A 6 -10.05 -1.96 -0.30
N LYS A 7 -10.57 -3.16 -0.39
CA LYS A 7 -10.99 -3.80 -1.64
C LYS A 7 -12.32 -4.53 -1.44
N ARG A 8 -12.94 -4.97 -2.54
CA ARG A 8 -14.18 -5.73 -2.47
C ARG A 8 -14.09 -6.87 -1.45
N HIS A 9 -15.02 -6.88 -0.49
CA HIS A 9 -15.09 -7.87 0.58
C HIS A 9 -16.56 -8.25 0.83
N ILE A 10 -16.82 -9.53 1.17
CA ILE A 10 -18.16 -9.98 1.52
C ILE A 10 -18.53 -9.45 2.92
N GLY A 11 -19.56 -8.61 2.99
CA GLY A 11 -20.13 -8.12 4.24
C GLY A 11 -19.54 -6.83 4.80
N LEU A 12 -18.57 -6.19 4.10
CA LEU A 12 -18.06 -4.86 4.49
C LEU A 12 -17.83 -3.99 3.25
N GLU A 13 -18.39 -2.80 3.27
CA GLU A 13 -18.17 -1.77 2.27
C GLU A 13 -16.74 -1.20 2.37
N LEU A 14 -16.24 -0.58 1.28
CA LEU A 14 -14.90 0.04 1.29
C LEU A 14 -14.75 1.10 2.37
N SER A 15 -15.79 1.92 2.57
CA SER A 15 -15.81 2.96 3.61
C SER A 15 -15.74 2.40 5.03
N GLU A 16 -16.42 1.27 5.28
CA GLU A 16 -16.33 0.59 6.57
C GLU A 16 -14.94 0.00 6.81
N GLN A 17 -14.33 -0.59 5.79
CA GLN A 17 -12.97 -1.11 5.87
C GLN A 17 -11.95 0.01 6.15
N ALA A 18 -12.04 1.12 5.42
CA ALA A 18 -11.19 2.28 5.62
C ALA A 18 -11.35 2.86 7.03
N HIS A 19 -12.59 2.99 7.51
CA HIS A 19 -12.89 3.44 8.86
C HIS A 19 -12.22 2.57 9.94
N LEU A 20 -12.32 1.24 9.83
CA LEU A 20 -11.66 0.31 10.76
C LEU A 20 -10.14 0.51 10.78
N ALA A 21 -9.53 0.70 9.61
CA ALA A 21 -8.09 0.91 9.50
C ALA A 21 -7.66 2.27 10.08
N VAL A 22 -8.42 3.34 9.85
CA VAL A 22 -8.19 4.66 10.44
C VAL A 22 -8.32 4.60 11.96
N GLN A 23 -9.36 3.95 12.48
CA GLN A 23 -9.54 3.73 13.93
C GLN A 23 -8.36 2.97 14.57
N ALA A 24 -7.76 2.04 13.82
CA ALA A 24 -6.57 1.31 14.27
C ALA A 24 -5.27 2.14 14.19
N GLY A 25 -5.33 3.39 13.73
CA GLY A 25 -4.18 4.28 13.60
C GLY A 25 -3.39 4.10 12.29
N CYS A 26 -3.96 3.46 11.27
CA CYS A 26 -3.32 3.35 9.97
C CYS A 26 -3.25 4.72 9.29
N GLY A 27 -2.06 5.15 8.90
CA GLY A 27 -1.81 6.46 8.30
C GLY A 27 -1.90 6.48 6.76
N TRP A 28 -2.22 5.36 6.11
CA TRP A 28 -2.33 5.27 4.66
C TRP A 28 -3.38 4.24 4.24
N ILE A 29 -4.34 4.68 3.43
CA ILE A 29 -5.38 3.85 2.84
C ILE A 29 -5.19 3.82 1.32
N GLN A 30 -5.21 2.63 0.73
CA GLN A 30 -5.32 2.41 -0.71
C GLN A 30 -6.69 1.80 -1.00
N VAL A 31 -7.37 2.29 -2.02
CA VAL A 31 -8.70 1.79 -2.39
C VAL A 31 -8.66 1.15 -3.77
N CYS A 32 -9.07 -0.11 -3.85
CA CYS A 32 -9.29 -0.85 -5.09
C CYS A 32 -10.79 -0.86 -5.43
N ILE A 33 -11.16 -0.37 -6.62
CA ILE A 33 -12.55 -0.17 -7.04
C ILE A 33 -12.97 -0.99 -8.25
N ASP A 34 -12.11 -1.83 -8.79
CA ASP A 34 -12.30 -2.48 -10.10
C ASP A 34 -13.59 -3.29 -10.22
N ASP A 35 -14.04 -3.89 -9.12
CA ASP A 35 -15.24 -4.73 -9.08
C ASP A 35 -16.48 -4.01 -8.53
N ILE A 36 -16.47 -2.68 -8.42
CA ILE A 36 -17.57 -1.89 -7.84
C ILE A 36 -18.20 -1.01 -8.90
N PRO A 37 -19.56 -0.98 -9.02
CA PRO A 37 -20.23 -0.08 -9.94
C PRO A 37 -19.79 1.38 -9.73
N GLY A 38 -19.47 2.10 -10.80
CA GLY A 38 -18.82 3.39 -10.73
C GLY A 38 -19.54 4.46 -9.89
N GLN A 39 -20.89 4.41 -9.81
CA GLN A 39 -21.63 5.33 -8.95
C GLN A 39 -21.45 4.99 -7.46
N ASP A 40 -21.46 3.71 -7.12
CA ASP A 40 -21.29 3.24 -5.73
C ASP A 40 -19.83 3.46 -5.30
N ALA A 41 -18.86 3.20 -6.18
CA ALA A 41 -17.45 3.47 -5.95
C ALA A 41 -17.20 4.95 -5.61
N ARG A 42 -17.77 5.88 -6.38
CA ARG A 42 -17.63 7.32 -6.14
C ARG A 42 -18.26 7.75 -4.81
N ALA A 43 -19.42 7.21 -4.46
CA ALA A 43 -20.08 7.51 -3.20
C ALA A 43 -19.22 7.07 -2.01
N GLN A 44 -18.72 5.84 -2.01
CA GLN A 44 -17.86 5.32 -0.96
C GLN A 44 -16.52 6.05 -0.90
N LEU A 45 -15.89 6.32 -2.04
CA LEU A 45 -14.65 7.10 -2.10
C LEU A 45 -14.80 8.51 -1.52
N SER A 46 -15.95 9.16 -1.73
CA SER A 46 -16.20 10.48 -1.16
C SER A 46 -16.24 10.44 0.37
N VAL A 47 -16.82 9.40 0.94
CA VAL A 47 -16.82 9.17 2.40
C VAL A 47 -15.40 8.96 2.90
N ILE A 48 -14.65 8.04 2.28
CA ILE A 48 -13.27 7.72 2.62
C ILE A 48 -12.36 8.96 2.52
N ALA A 49 -12.48 9.72 1.42
CA ALA A 49 -11.66 10.91 1.19
C ALA A 49 -11.90 12.00 2.25
N ASN A 50 -13.14 12.18 2.68
CA ASN A 50 -13.47 13.11 3.75
C ASN A 50 -12.84 12.65 5.09
N GLU A 51 -13.02 11.40 5.47
CA GLU A 51 -12.45 10.85 6.70
C GLU A 51 -10.90 10.93 6.67
N CYS A 52 -10.26 10.52 5.59
CA CYS A 52 -8.81 10.60 5.43
C CYS A 52 -8.31 12.05 5.58
N ARG A 53 -9.01 13.01 4.98
CA ARG A 53 -8.66 14.44 5.10
C ARG A 53 -8.79 14.96 6.52
N GLU A 54 -9.87 14.61 7.23
CA GLU A 54 -10.10 15.02 8.61
C GLU A 54 -9.07 14.42 9.57
N GLN A 55 -8.63 13.20 9.32
CA GLN A 55 -7.68 12.47 10.16
C GLN A 55 -6.20 12.61 9.73
N GLY A 56 -5.93 13.33 8.63
CA GLY A 56 -4.57 13.47 8.09
C GLY A 56 -3.99 12.16 7.55
N VAL A 57 -4.84 11.28 7.01
CA VAL A 57 -4.48 9.99 6.46
C VAL A 57 -4.24 10.10 4.95
N ILE A 58 -3.19 9.47 4.44
CA ILE A 58 -2.90 9.38 3.01
C ILE A 58 -3.95 8.49 2.35
N LEU A 59 -4.48 8.94 1.20
CA LEU A 59 -5.40 8.17 0.37
C LEU A 59 -4.85 8.02 -1.04
N THR A 60 -4.75 6.79 -1.53
CA THR A 60 -4.39 6.46 -2.91
C THR A 60 -5.48 5.58 -3.54
N ILE A 61 -5.64 5.67 -4.86
CA ILE A 61 -6.59 4.85 -5.63
C ILE A 61 -5.80 3.89 -6.51
N GLU A 62 -6.24 2.63 -6.58
CA GLU A 62 -5.63 1.62 -7.44
C GLU A 62 -6.15 1.74 -8.86
N ASP A 63 -5.23 1.66 -9.85
CA ASP A 63 -5.43 1.56 -11.29
C ASP A 63 -6.37 2.61 -11.93
N ASN A 64 -6.66 3.72 -11.24
CA ASN A 64 -7.54 4.76 -11.76
C ASN A 64 -6.98 6.18 -11.55
N PRO A 65 -5.97 6.58 -12.33
CA PRO A 65 -5.36 7.91 -12.22
C PRO A 65 -6.30 9.06 -12.59
N GLU A 66 -7.31 8.80 -13.43
CA GLU A 66 -8.36 9.77 -13.76
C GLU A 66 -9.17 10.14 -12.53
N LEU A 67 -9.63 9.12 -11.83
CA LEU A 67 -10.44 9.31 -10.62
C LEU A 67 -9.59 9.88 -9.47
N ALA A 68 -8.32 9.46 -9.36
CA ALA A 68 -7.40 10.02 -8.38
C ALA A 68 -7.22 11.54 -8.56
N ALA A 69 -7.03 11.99 -9.80
CA ALA A 69 -6.95 13.41 -10.13
C ALA A 69 -8.27 14.15 -9.88
N GLU A 70 -9.40 13.58 -10.29
CA GLU A 70 -10.74 14.16 -10.11
C GLU A 70 -11.08 14.36 -8.62
N MET A 71 -10.77 13.36 -7.79
CA MET A 71 -11.04 13.37 -6.35
C MET A 71 -10.03 14.19 -5.56
N GLY A 72 -8.90 14.56 -6.15
CA GLY A 72 -7.82 15.29 -5.48
C GLY A 72 -7.22 14.51 -4.32
N VAL A 73 -7.09 13.18 -4.46
CA VAL A 73 -6.45 12.32 -3.48
C VAL A 73 -4.93 12.38 -3.59
N HIS A 74 -4.20 11.78 -2.66
CA HIS A 74 -2.74 11.93 -2.58
C HIS A 74 -1.98 11.25 -3.72
N GLY A 75 -2.58 10.28 -4.42
CA GLY A 75 -1.89 9.61 -5.52
C GLY A 75 -2.57 8.34 -6.01
N VAL A 76 -1.79 7.52 -6.71
CA VAL A 76 -2.25 6.31 -7.38
C VAL A 76 -1.28 5.15 -7.13
N TYR A 77 -1.83 3.96 -7.06
CA TYR A 77 -1.08 2.72 -7.15
C TYR A 77 -1.43 2.02 -8.46
N ILE A 78 -0.43 1.49 -9.16
CA ILE A 78 -0.61 0.78 -10.42
C ILE A 78 -0.18 -0.68 -10.26
N SER A 79 -1.12 -1.59 -10.47
CA SER A 79 -0.91 -3.04 -10.33
C SER A 79 -0.09 -3.64 -11.48
N GLU A 80 -0.03 -2.96 -12.64
CA GLU A 80 0.74 -3.41 -13.81
C GLU A 80 2.06 -2.63 -13.97
N SER A 81 3.17 -3.36 -14.11
CA SER A 81 4.51 -2.79 -14.26
C SER A 81 4.80 -2.13 -15.62
N SER A 82 3.90 -2.22 -16.59
CA SER A 82 4.07 -1.67 -17.95
C SER A 82 3.67 -0.20 -18.11
N THR A 83 3.32 0.47 -17.03
CA THR A 83 2.74 1.81 -17.04
C THR A 83 3.76 2.91 -17.32
N ASN A 84 3.33 3.95 -18.02
CA ASN A 84 4.12 5.17 -18.23
C ASN A 84 4.05 6.09 -17.00
N ALA A 85 4.95 5.88 -16.05
CA ALA A 85 5.01 6.66 -14.80
C ALA A 85 5.15 8.18 -15.05
N ARG A 86 5.86 8.57 -16.11
CA ARG A 86 6.00 9.99 -16.46
C ARG A 86 4.64 10.62 -16.84
N ALA A 87 3.83 9.92 -17.61
CA ALA A 87 2.49 10.40 -17.95
C ALA A 87 1.58 10.50 -16.71
N LEU A 88 1.74 9.58 -15.75
CA LEU A 88 1.05 9.66 -14.46
C LEU A 88 1.49 10.90 -13.68
N ARG A 89 2.78 11.18 -13.61
CA ARG A 89 3.33 12.34 -12.92
C ARG A 89 2.85 13.64 -13.54
N GLU A 90 2.86 13.74 -14.88
CA GLU A 90 2.35 14.89 -15.63
C GLU A 90 0.85 15.14 -15.36
N LYS A 91 0.08 14.05 -15.19
CA LYS A 91 -1.36 14.11 -14.92
C LYS A 91 -1.70 14.46 -13.48
N LEU A 92 -1.02 13.83 -12.53
CA LEU A 92 -1.35 13.94 -11.09
C LEU A 92 -0.60 15.08 -10.39
N GLY A 93 0.47 15.57 -10.99
CA GLY A 93 1.31 16.62 -10.41
C GLY A 93 2.56 16.09 -9.70
N ALA A 94 3.49 17.00 -9.41
CA ALA A 94 4.80 16.66 -8.85
C ALA A 94 4.72 16.04 -7.45
N GLU A 95 3.75 16.42 -6.66
CA GLU A 95 3.59 15.97 -5.26
C GLU A 95 2.75 14.70 -5.11
N ALA A 96 2.20 14.16 -6.22
CA ALA A 96 1.38 12.96 -6.15
C ALA A 96 2.23 11.74 -5.80
N ILE A 97 1.70 10.84 -4.99
CA ILE A 97 2.33 9.56 -4.66
C ILE A 97 2.03 8.55 -5.77
N ILE A 98 3.06 8.00 -6.39
CA ILE A 98 2.94 6.98 -7.43
C ILE A 98 3.63 5.70 -6.98
N GLY A 99 2.83 4.65 -6.75
CA GLY A 99 3.30 3.31 -6.46
C GLY A 99 3.09 2.37 -7.62
N ILE A 100 3.99 1.42 -7.84
CA ILE A 100 3.87 0.42 -8.92
C ILE A 100 4.24 -0.97 -8.41
N ALA A 101 3.51 -1.99 -8.88
CA ALA A 101 3.85 -3.39 -8.60
C ALA A 101 5.15 -3.80 -9.30
N ALA A 102 6.07 -4.42 -8.57
CA ALA A 102 7.27 -5.01 -9.15
C ALA A 102 7.05 -6.49 -9.45
N ALA A 103 7.13 -6.86 -10.73
CA ALA A 103 6.98 -8.24 -11.18
C ALA A 103 8.20 -9.12 -10.84
N SER A 104 9.38 -8.51 -10.70
CA SER A 104 10.64 -9.22 -10.41
C SER A 104 11.69 -8.26 -9.83
N ALA A 105 12.75 -8.80 -9.22
CA ALA A 105 13.86 -8.00 -8.71
C ALA A 105 14.56 -7.19 -9.83
N SER A 106 14.65 -7.73 -11.04
CA SER A 106 15.21 -7.01 -12.19
C SER A 106 14.33 -5.86 -12.68
N SER A 107 13.00 -5.97 -12.53
CA SER A 107 12.08 -4.89 -12.91
C SER A 107 12.18 -3.69 -11.99
N VAL A 108 12.57 -3.88 -10.71
CA VAL A 108 12.71 -2.78 -9.74
C VAL A 108 13.76 -1.76 -10.20
N GLY A 109 14.88 -2.21 -10.76
CA GLY A 109 15.90 -1.31 -11.30
C GLY A 109 15.38 -0.43 -12.44
N THR A 110 14.56 -1.00 -13.32
CA THR A 110 13.90 -0.26 -14.40
C THR A 110 12.85 0.72 -13.85
N LEU A 111 12.03 0.26 -12.91
CA LEU A 111 11.01 1.10 -12.28
C LEU A 111 11.64 2.24 -11.46
N ALA A 112 12.75 2.00 -10.78
CA ALA A 112 13.48 3.01 -10.03
C ALA A 112 14.06 4.15 -10.89
N ALA A 113 14.25 3.90 -12.20
CA ALA A 113 14.66 4.94 -13.15
C ALA A 113 13.47 5.82 -13.60
N LEU A 114 12.24 5.43 -13.25
CA LEU A 114 11.03 6.21 -13.46
C LEU A 114 10.79 7.13 -12.26
N ASP A 115 10.03 8.17 -12.44
CA ASP A 115 9.66 9.12 -11.38
C ASP A 115 8.50 8.56 -10.53
N ILE A 116 8.81 7.53 -9.73
CA ILE A 116 7.89 6.83 -8.83
C ILE A 116 8.36 6.92 -7.37
N ASP A 117 7.43 6.80 -6.44
CA ASP A 117 7.69 6.97 -5.01
C ASP A 117 7.94 5.64 -4.28
N TYR A 118 7.34 4.54 -4.74
CA TYR A 118 7.56 3.22 -4.17
C TYR A 118 7.20 2.09 -5.13
N VAL A 119 7.71 0.91 -4.82
CA VAL A 119 7.29 -0.35 -5.47
C VAL A 119 6.70 -1.29 -4.45
N THR A 120 5.76 -2.13 -4.89
CA THR A 120 5.26 -3.23 -4.07
C THR A 120 5.83 -4.57 -4.51
N ILE A 121 5.98 -5.47 -3.56
CA ILE A 121 6.34 -6.87 -3.78
C ILE A 121 5.35 -7.78 -3.06
N PRO A 122 4.87 -8.87 -3.68
CA PRO A 122 4.03 -9.84 -3.01
C PRO A 122 4.84 -10.68 -2.01
N THR A 123 4.16 -11.23 -1.00
CA THR A 123 4.74 -12.15 0.00
C THR A 123 4.09 -13.52 0.02
N ASP A 124 3.24 -13.80 -0.94
CA ASP A 124 2.56 -15.08 -1.13
C ASP A 124 3.51 -16.26 -1.39
N THR A 125 4.68 -15.99 -1.96
CA THR A 125 5.76 -16.98 -2.15
C THR A 125 6.54 -17.30 -0.88
N GLY A 126 6.36 -16.54 0.18
CA GLY A 126 7.03 -16.70 1.46
C GLY A 126 7.94 -15.54 1.84
N VAL A 127 8.14 -15.39 3.15
CA VAL A 127 8.93 -14.26 3.72
C VAL A 127 10.40 -14.34 3.34
N ASP A 128 10.97 -15.54 3.28
CA ASP A 128 12.39 -15.73 2.94
C ASP A 128 12.67 -15.35 1.48
N GLU A 129 11.75 -15.68 0.56
CA GLU A 129 11.86 -15.30 -0.84
C GLU A 129 11.69 -13.78 -1.01
N ALA A 130 10.72 -13.18 -0.32
CA ALA A 130 10.55 -11.73 -0.32
C ALA A 130 11.79 -11.01 0.24
N ALA A 131 12.37 -11.50 1.32
CA ALA A 131 13.61 -10.95 1.89
C ALA A 131 14.80 -11.10 0.93
N ALA A 132 14.93 -12.23 0.26
CA ALA A 132 15.97 -12.45 -0.76
C ALA A 132 15.80 -11.52 -1.97
N PHE A 133 14.55 -11.30 -2.40
CA PHE A 133 14.21 -10.33 -3.44
C PHE A 133 14.68 -8.92 -3.06
N VAL A 134 14.30 -8.44 -1.87
CA VAL A 134 14.68 -7.12 -1.38
C VAL A 134 16.19 -6.98 -1.29
N LYS A 135 16.87 -8.00 -0.75
CA LYS A 135 18.34 -7.99 -0.68
C LYS A 135 18.96 -7.86 -2.07
N THR A 136 18.49 -8.60 -3.07
CA THR A 136 18.97 -8.52 -4.45
C THR A 136 18.82 -7.10 -5.01
N VAL A 137 17.70 -6.44 -4.76
CA VAL A 137 17.44 -5.06 -5.18
C VAL A 137 18.41 -4.08 -4.50
N ARG A 138 18.64 -4.23 -3.19
CA ARG A 138 19.53 -3.36 -2.42
C ARG A 138 21.01 -3.57 -2.83
N ASP A 139 21.42 -4.81 -3.03
CA ASP A 139 22.78 -5.15 -3.50
C ASP A 139 23.06 -4.54 -4.91
N ALA A 140 22.02 -4.36 -5.73
CA ALA A 140 22.11 -3.65 -7.01
C ALA A 140 22.14 -2.11 -6.87
N GLY A 141 22.14 -1.57 -5.65
CA GLY A 141 22.21 -0.13 -5.38
C GLY A 141 20.89 0.63 -5.56
N VAL A 142 19.78 -0.09 -5.69
CA VAL A 142 18.45 0.53 -5.84
C VAL A 142 17.88 0.89 -4.48
N ASN A 143 17.57 2.17 -4.26
CA ASN A 143 17.09 2.72 -2.99
C ASN A 143 15.58 3.05 -2.97
N THR A 144 14.87 2.84 -4.09
CA THR A 144 13.42 3.07 -4.15
C THR A 144 12.72 2.34 -2.99
N PRO A 145 11.81 3.00 -2.27
CA PRO A 145 11.05 2.40 -1.18
C PRO A 145 10.32 1.13 -1.64
N ILE A 146 10.42 0.07 -0.85
CA ILE A 146 9.77 -1.22 -1.11
C ILE A 146 8.71 -1.47 -0.04
N VAL A 147 7.49 -1.75 -0.48
CA VAL A 147 6.34 -2.12 0.35
C VAL A 147 6.00 -3.59 0.10
N ALA A 148 6.06 -4.40 1.12
CA ALA A 148 5.68 -5.81 1.05
C ALA A 148 4.17 -5.96 1.24
N VAL A 149 3.51 -6.74 0.38
CA VAL A 149 2.05 -6.90 0.36
C VAL A 149 1.65 -8.32 0.76
N GLY A 150 0.72 -8.47 1.72
CA GLY A 150 0.14 -9.75 2.12
C GLY A 150 0.03 -9.94 3.62
N ALA A 151 -0.12 -11.19 4.05
CA ALA A 151 -0.25 -11.57 5.46
C ALA A 151 1.10 -11.61 6.18
N PHE A 152 1.21 -10.94 7.32
CA PHE A 152 2.46 -10.88 8.09
C PHE A 152 2.28 -11.39 9.52
N ALA A 153 3.06 -12.39 9.91
CA ALA A 153 3.29 -12.65 11.32
C ALA A 153 4.28 -11.62 11.91
N ALA A 154 4.10 -11.26 13.17
CA ALA A 154 4.98 -10.30 13.85
C ALA A 154 6.48 -10.69 13.80
N ALA A 155 6.78 -12.00 13.79
CA ALA A 155 8.16 -12.50 13.67
C ALA A 155 8.77 -12.15 12.30
N ASN A 156 7.97 -12.16 11.24
CA ASN A 156 8.41 -11.95 9.85
C ASN A 156 8.70 -10.47 9.57
N ILE A 157 7.94 -9.56 10.18
CA ILE A 157 8.12 -8.10 10.03
C ILE A 157 9.56 -7.69 10.34
N ARG A 158 10.14 -8.24 11.41
CA ARG A 158 11.54 -7.95 11.79
C ARG A 158 12.54 -8.37 10.71
N ALA A 159 12.40 -9.59 10.18
CA ALA A 159 13.30 -10.11 9.14
C ALA A 159 13.19 -9.28 7.86
N MET A 160 12.00 -8.88 7.47
CA MET A 160 11.77 -8.07 6.27
C MET A 160 12.32 -6.64 6.41
N ILE A 161 12.15 -6.00 7.56
CA ILE A 161 12.79 -4.70 7.83
C ILE A 161 14.31 -4.82 7.77
N ALA A 162 14.89 -5.87 8.36
CA ALA A 162 16.34 -6.11 8.30
C ALA A 162 16.84 -6.38 6.87
N ALA A 163 16.00 -6.94 6.00
CA ALA A 163 16.30 -7.11 4.58
C ALA A 163 16.20 -5.81 3.76
N GLY A 164 15.58 -4.75 4.29
CA GLY A 164 15.47 -3.45 3.64
C GLY A 164 14.06 -3.09 3.13
N VAL A 165 13.02 -3.79 3.62
CA VAL A 165 11.61 -3.41 3.40
C VAL A 165 11.32 -2.11 4.15
N ASN A 166 10.67 -1.14 3.49
CA ASN A 166 10.35 0.17 4.02
C ASN A 166 8.92 0.26 4.57
N GLY A 167 8.04 -0.59 4.09
CA GLY A 167 6.63 -0.60 4.50
C GLY A 167 5.94 -1.93 4.26
N PHE A 168 4.76 -2.04 4.79
CA PHE A 168 3.89 -3.22 4.68
C PHE A 168 2.52 -2.80 4.19
N ALA A 169 1.89 -3.62 3.37
CA ALA A 169 0.53 -3.42 2.91
C ALA A 169 -0.29 -4.68 3.18
N LEU A 170 -1.52 -4.52 3.68
CA LEU A 170 -2.43 -5.63 3.95
C LEU A 170 -3.88 -5.22 3.74
N SER A 171 -4.72 -6.23 3.52
CA SER A 171 -6.17 -6.11 3.44
C SER A 171 -6.86 -6.89 4.56
N LEU A 172 -8.19 -6.84 4.63
CA LEU A 172 -8.96 -7.67 5.58
C LEU A 172 -8.72 -9.17 5.40
N GLU A 173 -8.51 -9.62 4.16
CA GLU A 173 -8.25 -11.04 3.86
C GLU A 173 -6.94 -11.53 4.52
N ASP A 174 -5.96 -10.64 4.65
CA ASP A 174 -4.65 -10.96 5.22
C ASP A 174 -4.68 -11.09 6.76
N ILE A 175 -5.68 -10.51 7.42
CA ILE A 175 -5.81 -10.50 8.88
C ILE A 175 -6.91 -11.44 9.41
N GLY A 176 -7.62 -12.13 8.53
CA GLY A 176 -8.46 -13.29 8.82
C GLY A 176 -9.86 -13.03 9.36
N SER A 177 -10.13 -11.94 10.08
CA SER A 177 -11.47 -11.66 10.61
C SER A 177 -11.75 -10.16 10.72
N SER A 178 -12.88 -9.73 10.20
CA SER A 178 -13.34 -8.33 10.29
C SER A 178 -13.72 -7.92 11.72
N SER A 179 -14.15 -8.85 12.55
CA SER A 179 -14.56 -8.56 13.94
C SER A 179 -13.39 -8.12 14.83
N ASP A 180 -12.18 -8.54 14.50
CA ASP A 180 -10.95 -8.20 15.24
C ASP A 180 -9.99 -7.31 14.41
N ALA A 181 -10.45 -6.74 13.30
CA ALA A 181 -9.62 -6.01 12.34
C ALA A 181 -8.84 -4.86 12.99
N VAL A 182 -9.50 -4.02 13.78
CA VAL A 182 -8.86 -2.88 14.47
C VAL A 182 -7.70 -3.37 15.35
N ARG A 183 -7.94 -4.41 16.14
CA ARG A 183 -6.93 -4.98 17.04
C ARG A 183 -5.77 -5.63 16.28
N ALA A 184 -6.06 -6.32 15.18
CA ALA A 184 -5.04 -6.95 14.35
C ALA A 184 -4.15 -5.91 13.67
N ILE A 185 -4.73 -4.86 13.10
CA ILE A 185 -4.02 -3.75 12.47
C ILE A 185 -3.16 -3.01 13.51
N ASP A 186 -3.71 -2.66 14.68
CA ASP A 186 -2.97 -2.01 15.76
C ASP A 186 -1.77 -2.85 16.24
N CYS A 187 -1.95 -4.17 16.38
CA CYS A 187 -0.87 -5.09 16.73
C CYS A 187 0.27 -5.07 15.70
N ILE A 188 -0.06 -5.09 14.41
CA ILE A 188 0.92 -5.02 13.32
C ILE A 188 1.64 -3.66 13.31
N LEU A 189 0.89 -2.55 13.43
CA LEU A 189 1.45 -1.19 13.55
C LEU A 189 2.42 -1.07 14.73
N SER A 190 2.00 -1.54 15.89
CA SER A 190 2.83 -1.52 17.11
C SER A 190 4.11 -2.33 16.94
N THR A 191 4.04 -3.47 16.21
CA THR A 191 5.21 -4.30 15.89
C THR A 191 6.15 -3.56 14.95
N ILE A 192 5.65 -2.98 13.86
CA ILE A 192 6.44 -2.19 12.90
C ILE A 192 7.16 -1.05 13.62
N ASN A 193 6.43 -0.24 14.40
CA ASN A 193 6.98 0.90 15.12
C ASN A 193 8.05 0.50 16.14
N THR A 194 7.85 -0.63 16.83
CA THR A 194 8.83 -1.14 17.80
C THR A 194 10.11 -1.61 17.15
N VAL A 195 10.00 -2.23 15.98
CA VAL A 195 11.17 -2.73 15.23
C VAL A 195 11.94 -1.58 14.61
N THR A 196 11.24 -0.63 13.97
CA THR A 196 11.88 0.51 13.29
C THR A 196 12.69 1.37 14.27
N LYS A 197 12.14 1.69 15.45
CA LYS A 197 12.85 2.46 16.50
C LYS A 197 14.12 1.80 17.06
N LYS A 198 14.32 0.51 16.83
CA LYS A 198 15.52 -0.22 17.29
C LYS A 198 16.62 -0.31 16.24
N VAL A 199 16.32 0.09 15.01
CA VAL A 199 17.24 0.04 13.86
C VAL A 199 17.87 1.43 13.62
N GLU A 200 17.24 2.50 14.13
CA GLU A 200 17.81 3.84 14.23
C GLU A 200 18.78 3.95 15.41
#